data_d0fd5f4d92837b29cdc3ba08ccb1458e
#
_entry.id   d0fd5f4d92837b29cdc3ba08ccb1458e
#
_cell.length_a   1.000
_cell.length_b   1.000
_cell.length_c   1.000
_cell.angle_alpha   90.00
_cell.angle_beta   90.00
_cell.angle_gamma   90.00
#
_symmetry.space_group_name_H-M   'P 1'
#
loop_
_entity.id
_entity.type
_entity.pdbx_description
1 polymer ?
#
loop_
_entity_poly.entity_id
_entity_poly.type
_entity_poly.pdbx_seq_one_letter_code
_entity_poly.pdbx_strand_id
1 'polypeptide(L)'
;MKSRRAARPRKIVLAASLGIALGVVGFAASAPEKVLQAEFARQRWLAGAEVREVQVAGHRWSVLEAGDPDKPLLVLVHGFVGSKENWLPLMRELGKTHHILAPDLPGWGDSERKPGADYGPVAQMQRLASFLRTLKRKPALLVGHSMGGQIVGLLAARQPDLVDRVGLMSSAGVRFEENAFANAVLAGENPYQVTSRAELKRFLGIVFTDPPFVPWPADEALVRRRRADAAFEQQVLEQIGRGPDALVLEDELGDIRAPVLLLWCRDDKVIDVSAADTFRRGLAQSTTVILSGCGHMPLMAQPRQVAEAVSQFLEGGTPRA
;
A
#
# COMPACT_ATOMS: atom_id res chain seq x y z
N MET A 1 -3.54 -62.91 35.99
CA MET A 1 -4.26 -62.15 34.99
C MET A 1 -3.68 -60.71 35.00
N LYS A 2 -2.81 -60.37 34.06
CA LYS A 2 -2.19 -59.04 33.97
C LYS A 2 -3.01 -58.14 33.00
N SER A 3 -3.52 -57.06 33.52
CA SER A 3 -4.34 -56.04 32.82
C SER A 3 -3.55 -55.39 31.70
N ARG A 4 -3.87 -55.73 30.44
CA ARG A 4 -3.46 -55.00 29.23
C ARG A 4 -4.56 -54.01 28.82
N ARG A 5 -4.69 -52.86 29.49
CA ARG A 5 -5.61 -51.83 29.03
C ARG A 5 -5.17 -50.46 29.52
N ALA A 6 -4.47 -49.69 28.65
CA ALA A 6 -4.52 -48.21 28.67
C ALA A 6 -3.67 -47.53 27.55
N ALA A 7 -3.00 -48.28 26.65
CA ALA A 7 -2.11 -47.65 25.65
C ALA A 7 -2.77 -47.37 24.29
N ARG A 8 -3.97 -47.88 24.01
CA ARG A 8 -4.65 -47.71 22.70
C ARG A 8 -5.20 -46.32 22.41
N PRO A 9 -5.93 -45.60 23.30
CA PRO A 9 -6.51 -44.32 22.95
C PRO A 9 -5.46 -43.21 22.71
N ARG A 10 -4.37 -43.20 23.48
CA ARG A 10 -3.29 -42.21 23.29
C ARG A 10 -2.58 -42.37 21.94
N LYS A 11 -2.33 -43.60 21.47
CA LYS A 11 -1.70 -43.85 20.16
C LYS A 11 -2.61 -43.46 19.00
N ILE A 12 -3.92 -43.66 19.11
CA ILE A 12 -4.91 -43.26 18.09
C ILE A 12 -5.01 -41.74 18.02
N VAL A 13 -5.07 -41.04 19.14
CA VAL A 13 -5.09 -39.58 19.20
C VAL A 13 -3.79 -39.01 18.61
N LEU A 14 -2.63 -39.56 18.95
CA LEU A 14 -1.33 -39.13 18.41
C LEU A 14 -1.24 -39.33 16.89
N ALA A 15 -1.69 -40.46 16.38
CA ALA A 15 -1.71 -40.76 14.95
C ALA A 15 -2.69 -39.86 14.18
N ALA A 16 -3.87 -39.60 14.76
CA ALA A 16 -4.83 -38.67 14.19
C ALA A 16 -4.28 -37.19 14.14
N SER A 17 -3.65 -36.74 15.23
CA SER A 17 -3.02 -35.43 15.30
C SER A 17 -1.88 -35.28 14.30
N LEU A 18 -1.05 -36.32 14.14
CA LEU A 18 0.02 -36.32 13.14
C LEU A 18 -0.54 -36.32 11.71
N GLY A 19 -1.60 -37.06 11.44
CA GLY A 19 -2.28 -37.09 10.14
C GLY A 19 -2.87 -35.71 9.78
N ILE A 20 -3.50 -35.04 10.75
CA ILE A 20 -4.03 -33.67 10.57
C ILE A 20 -2.87 -32.70 10.31
N ALA A 21 -1.79 -32.75 11.10
CA ALA A 21 -0.64 -31.89 10.92
C ALA A 21 0.01 -32.07 9.54
N LEU A 22 0.21 -33.32 9.09
CA LEU A 22 0.72 -33.60 7.75
C LEU A 22 -0.24 -33.13 6.64
N GLY A 23 -1.55 -33.27 6.84
CA GLY A 23 -2.57 -32.74 5.92
C GLY A 23 -2.53 -31.23 5.82
N VAL A 24 -2.40 -30.51 6.93
CA VAL A 24 -2.26 -29.05 6.96
C VAL A 24 -0.97 -28.61 6.27
N VAL A 25 0.16 -29.25 6.56
CA VAL A 25 1.44 -28.94 5.89
C VAL A 25 1.37 -29.23 4.40
N GLY A 26 0.79 -30.38 4.00
CA GLY A 26 0.59 -30.74 2.60
C GLY A 26 -0.30 -29.73 1.86
N PHE A 27 -1.41 -29.31 2.47
CA PHE A 27 -2.28 -28.27 1.93
C PHE A 27 -1.52 -26.92 1.79
N ALA A 28 -0.83 -26.48 2.85
CA ALA A 28 -0.06 -25.26 2.84
C ALA A 28 1.03 -25.24 1.75
N ALA A 29 1.69 -26.39 1.53
CA ALA A 29 2.69 -26.56 0.48
C ALA A 29 2.09 -26.54 -0.95
N SER A 30 0.90 -27.12 -1.12
CA SER A 30 0.23 -27.22 -2.42
C SER A 30 -0.52 -25.95 -2.83
N ALA A 31 -1.00 -25.17 -1.85
CA ALA A 31 -1.84 -23.99 -2.08
C ALA A 31 -1.42 -22.78 -1.19
N PRO A 32 -0.15 -22.31 -1.27
CA PRO A 32 0.35 -21.23 -0.42
C PRO A 32 -0.44 -19.93 -0.60
N GLU A 33 -0.98 -19.67 -1.79
CA GLU A 33 -1.84 -18.50 -2.09
C GLU A 33 -3.13 -18.53 -1.25
N LYS A 34 -3.70 -19.70 -0.97
CA LYS A 34 -4.89 -19.85 -0.11
C LYS A 34 -4.59 -19.47 1.34
N VAL A 35 -3.39 -19.79 1.83
CA VAL A 35 -2.96 -19.41 3.18
C VAL A 35 -2.77 -17.88 3.26
N LEU A 36 -2.14 -17.27 2.27
CA LEU A 36 -2.00 -15.81 2.20
C LEU A 36 -3.36 -15.11 2.11
N GLN A 37 -4.28 -15.62 1.29
CA GLN A 37 -5.66 -15.11 1.20
C GLN A 37 -6.41 -15.23 2.53
N ALA A 38 -6.25 -16.33 3.27
CA ALA A 38 -6.86 -16.51 4.58
C ALA A 38 -6.30 -15.51 5.60
N GLU A 39 -4.99 -15.20 5.54
CA GLU A 39 -4.39 -14.17 6.40
C GLU A 39 -4.94 -12.78 6.05
N PHE A 40 -5.04 -12.41 4.77
CA PHE A 40 -5.68 -11.15 4.39
C PHE A 40 -7.15 -11.10 4.83
N ALA A 41 -7.91 -12.18 4.70
CA ALA A 41 -9.28 -12.25 5.18
C ALA A 41 -9.37 -12.02 6.70
N ARG A 42 -8.44 -12.62 7.47
CA ARG A 42 -8.31 -12.38 8.92
C ARG A 42 -8.00 -10.91 9.23
N GLN A 43 -7.07 -10.29 8.51
CA GLN A 43 -6.71 -8.89 8.72
C GLN A 43 -7.86 -7.95 8.35
N ARG A 44 -8.59 -8.22 7.27
CA ARG A 44 -9.81 -7.48 6.88
C ARG A 44 -10.87 -7.56 7.98
N TRP A 45 -11.11 -8.75 8.50
CA TRP A 45 -12.05 -8.94 9.62
C TRP A 45 -11.64 -8.12 10.86
N LEU A 46 -10.35 -8.11 11.22
CA LEU A 46 -9.83 -7.32 12.32
C LEU A 46 -9.94 -5.80 12.10
N ALA A 47 -9.90 -5.37 10.86
CA ALA A 47 -10.04 -3.97 10.47
C ALA A 47 -11.51 -3.56 10.24
N GLY A 48 -12.47 -4.50 10.35
CA GLY A 48 -13.86 -4.27 9.97
C GLY A 48 -14.02 -3.87 8.50
N ALA A 49 -13.15 -4.40 7.63
CA ALA A 49 -13.09 -4.05 6.22
C ALA A 49 -13.70 -5.12 5.33
N GLU A 50 -14.49 -4.69 4.36
CA GLU A 50 -15.12 -5.53 3.35
C GLU A 50 -14.57 -5.23 1.96
N VAL A 51 -14.56 -6.24 1.09
CA VAL A 51 -14.16 -6.08 -0.31
C VAL A 51 -15.40 -5.79 -1.15
N ARG A 52 -15.33 -4.75 -1.97
CA ARG A 52 -16.32 -4.43 -3.00
C ARG A 52 -15.69 -4.38 -4.37
N GLU A 53 -16.48 -4.70 -5.39
CA GLU A 53 -16.09 -4.54 -6.80
C GLU A 53 -16.89 -3.42 -7.43
N VAL A 54 -16.23 -2.58 -8.21
CA VAL A 54 -16.87 -1.50 -8.97
C VAL A 54 -16.32 -1.45 -10.39
N GLN A 55 -17.16 -1.07 -11.35
CA GLN A 55 -16.77 -0.89 -12.75
C GLN A 55 -16.60 0.60 -13.02
N VAL A 56 -15.35 1.03 -13.25
CA VAL A 56 -15.03 2.44 -13.47
C VAL A 56 -13.93 2.56 -14.51
N ALA A 57 -14.04 3.56 -15.40
CA ALA A 57 -13.04 3.85 -16.44
C ALA A 57 -12.64 2.62 -17.26
N GLY A 58 -13.62 1.77 -17.55
CA GLY A 58 -13.42 0.56 -18.33
C GLY A 58 -12.73 -0.59 -17.60
N HIS A 59 -12.46 -0.50 -16.29
CA HIS A 59 -11.81 -1.53 -15.49
C HIS A 59 -12.69 -1.99 -14.33
N ARG A 60 -12.58 -3.25 -13.95
CA ARG A 60 -13.07 -3.76 -12.68
C ARG A 60 -12.05 -3.41 -11.58
N TRP A 61 -12.52 -2.69 -10.58
CA TRP A 61 -11.72 -2.31 -9.41
C TRP A 61 -12.13 -3.14 -8.22
N SER A 62 -11.16 -3.57 -7.43
CA SER A 62 -11.36 -4.15 -6.11
C SER A 62 -11.06 -3.08 -5.06
N VAL A 63 -12.00 -2.85 -4.15
CA VAL A 63 -11.94 -1.77 -3.15
C VAL A 63 -12.18 -2.34 -1.76
N LEU A 64 -11.32 -2.02 -0.80
CA LEU A 64 -11.65 -2.21 0.61
C LEU A 64 -12.47 -1.03 1.10
N GLU A 65 -13.51 -1.33 1.87
CA GLU A 65 -14.34 -0.36 2.57
C GLU A 65 -14.40 -0.70 4.06
N ALA A 66 -14.20 0.30 4.92
CA ALA A 66 -14.29 0.16 6.38
C ALA A 66 -14.85 1.41 7.03
N GLY A 67 -15.34 1.26 8.25
CA GLY A 67 -15.89 2.36 9.05
C GLY A 67 -17.33 2.70 8.71
N ASP A 68 -17.88 3.68 9.44
CA ASP A 68 -19.27 4.11 9.33
C ASP A 68 -19.43 5.03 8.09
N PRO A 69 -20.33 4.70 7.15
CA PRO A 69 -20.58 5.51 5.94
C PRO A 69 -20.97 6.96 6.19
N ASP A 70 -21.48 7.30 7.37
CA ASP A 70 -21.89 8.67 7.73
C ASP A 70 -20.72 9.53 8.24
N LYS A 71 -19.57 8.93 8.54
CA LYS A 71 -18.35 9.62 8.98
C LYS A 71 -17.60 10.28 7.80
N PRO A 72 -16.67 11.22 8.05
CA PRO A 72 -15.83 11.82 7.01
C PRO A 72 -15.14 10.75 6.16
N LEU A 73 -15.22 10.90 4.83
CA LEU A 73 -14.67 9.93 3.89
C LEU A 73 -13.17 10.15 3.68
N LEU A 74 -12.40 9.09 3.83
CA LEU A 74 -11.00 9.02 3.43
C LEU A 74 -10.85 8.07 2.23
N VAL A 75 -10.02 8.44 1.24
CA VAL A 75 -9.63 7.54 0.15
C VAL A 75 -8.13 7.33 0.21
N LEU A 76 -7.68 6.07 0.22
CA LEU A 76 -6.28 5.67 0.44
C LEU A 76 -5.74 4.96 -0.80
N VAL A 77 -4.72 5.52 -1.45
CA VAL A 77 -4.16 5.07 -2.74
C VAL A 77 -2.77 4.49 -2.53
N HIS A 78 -2.60 3.18 -2.81
CA HIS A 78 -1.36 2.45 -2.62
C HIS A 78 -0.26 2.83 -3.62
N GLY A 79 0.98 2.49 -3.30
CA GLY A 79 2.16 2.69 -4.14
C GLY A 79 2.44 1.54 -5.11
N PHE A 80 3.59 1.63 -5.76
CA PHE A 80 4.13 0.61 -6.65
C PHE A 80 4.27 -0.74 -5.93
N VAL A 81 3.96 -1.84 -6.60
CA VAL A 81 3.88 -3.22 -6.09
C VAL A 81 3.01 -3.39 -4.84
N GLY A 82 2.24 -2.37 -4.50
CA GLY A 82 1.29 -2.38 -3.39
C GLY A 82 -0.09 -2.89 -3.79
N SER A 83 -0.96 -2.94 -2.79
CA SER A 83 -2.38 -3.23 -2.94
C SER A 83 -3.18 -2.56 -1.82
N LYS A 84 -4.50 -2.62 -1.93
CA LYS A 84 -5.42 -2.20 -0.86
C LYS A 84 -5.10 -2.79 0.50
N GLU A 85 -4.53 -4.00 0.54
CA GLU A 85 -4.20 -4.72 1.77
C GLU A 85 -3.10 -4.01 2.60
N ASN A 86 -2.25 -3.21 1.96
CA ASN A 86 -1.23 -2.45 2.67
C ASN A 86 -1.83 -1.45 3.67
N TRP A 87 -3.07 -1.02 3.44
CA TRP A 87 -3.77 -0.05 4.28
C TRP A 87 -4.44 -0.66 5.51
N LEU A 88 -4.58 -1.99 5.59
CA LEU A 88 -5.32 -2.65 6.68
C LEU A 88 -4.87 -2.26 8.10
N PRO A 89 -3.55 -2.14 8.41
CA PRO A 89 -3.12 -1.67 9.72
C PRO A 89 -3.62 -0.26 10.03
N LEU A 90 -3.54 0.66 9.07
CA LEU A 90 -4.02 2.04 9.23
C LEU A 90 -5.55 2.12 9.25
N MET A 91 -6.24 1.35 8.42
CA MET A 91 -7.71 1.28 8.41
C MET A 91 -8.27 0.82 9.76
N ARG A 92 -7.58 -0.08 10.47
CA ARG A 92 -7.96 -0.53 11.81
C ARG A 92 -7.94 0.61 12.83
N GLU A 93 -7.04 1.57 12.69
CA GLU A 93 -6.96 2.73 13.59
C GLU A 93 -7.99 3.81 13.20
N LEU A 94 -8.05 4.19 11.93
CA LEU A 94 -8.91 5.26 11.41
C LEU A 94 -10.38 4.87 11.25
N GLY A 95 -10.70 3.60 11.02
CA GLY A 95 -12.07 3.14 10.77
C GLY A 95 -13.05 3.33 11.93
N LYS A 96 -12.54 3.62 13.12
CA LYS A 96 -13.37 3.97 14.30
C LYS A 96 -14.03 5.35 14.18
N THR A 97 -13.42 6.25 13.44
CA THR A 97 -13.80 7.66 13.33
C THR A 97 -14.07 8.13 11.90
N HIS A 98 -13.71 7.34 10.91
CA HIS A 98 -13.81 7.70 9.51
C HIS A 98 -14.43 6.57 8.68
N HIS A 99 -15.06 6.95 7.56
CA HIS A 99 -15.38 6.06 6.47
C HIS A 99 -14.17 5.96 5.54
N ILE A 100 -13.72 4.77 5.18
CA ILE A 100 -12.47 4.58 4.45
C ILE A 100 -12.71 3.73 3.22
N LEU A 101 -12.22 4.19 2.08
CA LEU A 101 -12.13 3.44 0.84
C LEU A 101 -10.65 3.30 0.44
N ALA A 102 -10.20 2.08 0.20
CA ALA A 102 -8.86 1.80 -0.32
C ALA A 102 -8.97 0.95 -1.59
N PRO A 103 -8.91 1.55 -2.78
CA PRO A 103 -8.94 0.80 -4.03
C PRO A 103 -7.58 0.16 -4.33
N ASP A 104 -7.61 -1.03 -4.94
CA ASP A 104 -6.52 -1.45 -5.81
C ASP A 104 -6.57 -0.63 -7.09
N LEU A 105 -5.49 0.06 -7.44
CA LEU A 105 -5.38 0.73 -8.73
C LEU A 105 -5.46 -0.30 -9.88
N PRO A 106 -6.04 0.03 -11.05
CA PRO A 106 -6.03 -0.86 -12.20
C PRO A 106 -4.63 -1.41 -12.50
N GLY A 107 -4.57 -2.70 -12.77
CA GLY A 107 -3.30 -3.43 -12.96
C GLY A 107 -2.71 -4.01 -11.69
N TRP A 108 -3.13 -3.58 -10.50
CA TRP A 108 -2.59 -4.00 -9.21
C TRP A 108 -3.61 -4.77 -8.38
N GLY A 109 -3.09 -5.52 -7.42
CA GLY A 109 -3.92 -6.25 -6.46
C GLY A 109 -4.89 -7.22 -7.13
N ASP A 110 -6.18 -7.06 -6.80
CA ASP A 110 -7.27 -7.84 -7.38
C ASP A 110 -8.04 -7.04 -8.46
N SER A 111 -7.61 -5.81 -8.77
CA SER A 111 -8.17 -5.01 -9.86
C SER A 111 -7.72 -5.51 -11.23
N GLU A 112 -8.57 -5.27 -12.22
CA GLU A 112 -8.34 -5.75 -13.59
C GLU A 112 -7.08 -5.13 -14.20
N ARG A 113 -6.26 -5.98 -14.83
CA ARG A 113 -5.13 -5.58 -15.69
C ARG A 113 -5.51 -5.88 -17.15
N LYS A 114 -5.40 -4.88 -18.01
CA LYS A 114 -5.67 -5.02 -19.44
C LYS A 114 -4.38 -4.98 -20.24
N PRO A 115 -4.19 -5.90 -21.19
CA PRO A 115 -3.06 -5.87 -22.10
C PRO A 115 -2.98 -4.54 -22.88
N GLY A 116 -1.79 -3.98 -23.00
CA GLY A 116 -1.56 -2.75 -23.76
C GLY A 116 -2.07 -1.45 -23.14
N ALA A 117 -2.70 -1.50 -21.94
CA ALA A 117 -3.09 -0.29 -21.26
C ALA A 117 -1.87 0.41 -20.62
N ASP A 118 -1.93 1.73 -20.55
CA ASP A 118 -0.95 2.54 -19.85
C ASP A 118 -1.23 2.53 -18.34
N TYR A 119 -0.18 2.30 -17.54
CA TYR A 119 -0.23 2.27 -16.07
C TYR A 119 0.69 3.31 -15.43
N GLY A 120 1.15 4.28 -16.21
CA GLY A 120 1.90 5.44 -15.73
C GLY A 120 1.06 6.38 -14.84
N PRO A 121 1.73 7.32 -14.14
CA PRO A 121 1.07 8.13 -13.10
C PRO A 121 -0.08 8.97 -13.65
N VAL A 122 0.06 9.54 -14.83
CA VAL A 122 -0.99 10.38 -15.46
C VAL A 122 -2.22 9.54 -15.83
N ALA A 123 -2.04 8.36 -16.43
CA ALA A 123 -3.13 7.47 -16.79
C ALA A 123 -3.87 6.95 -15.53
N GLN A 124 -3.13 6.62 -14.49
CA GLN A 124 -3.72 6.20 -13.21
C GLN A 124 -4.45 7.34 -12.51
N MET A 125 -3.93 8.57 -12.57
CA MET A 125 -4.60 9.77 -12.06
C MET A 125 -5.96 9.98 -12.74
N GLN A 126 -6.05 9.85 -14.06
CA GLN A 126 -7.30 9.99 -14.80
C GLN A 126 -8.33 8.92 -14.39
N ARG A 127 -7.88 7.68 -14.17
CA ARG A 127 -8.74 6.59 -13.68
C ARG A 127 -9.21 6.86 -12.24
N LEU A 128 -8.30 7.32 -11.38
CA LEU A 128 -8.64 7.70 -9.99
C LEU A 128 -9.65 8.86 -9.98
N ALA A 129 -9.48 9.87 -10.82
CA ALA A 129 -10.44 10.95 -10.96
C ALA A 129 -11.84 10.42 -11.37
N SER A 130 -11.87 9.46 -12.31
CA SER A 130 -13.12 8.81 -12.71
C SER A 130 -13.74 8.01 -11.55
N PHE A 131 -12.92 7.31 -10.75
CA PHE A 131 -13.38 6.61 -9.55
C PHE A 131 -13.98 7.58 -8.53
N LEU A 132 -13.29 8.68 -8.21
CA LEU A 132 -13.80 9.68 -7.25
C LEU A 132 -15.13 10.29 -7.69
N ARG A 133 -15.35 10.50 -9.01
CA ARG A 133 -16.62 11.00 -9.53
C ARG A 133 -17.80 10.04 -9.36
N THR A 134 -17.55 8.75 -9.14
CA THR A 134 -18.61 7.78 -8.83
C THR A 134 -19.07 7.85 -7.38
N LEU A 135 -18.28 8.48 -6.51
CA LEU A 135 -18.58 8.58 -5.10
C LEU A 135 -19.71 9.61 -4.87
N LYS A 136 -20.62 9.32 -3.94
CA LYS A 136 -21.73 10.21 -3.59
C LYS A 136 -21.29 11.51 -2.93
N ARG A 137 -20.07 11.53 -2.38
CA ARG A 137 -19.49 12.70 -1.68
C ARG A 137 -17.99 12.77 -1.94
N LYS A 138 -17.46 13.97 -1.89
CA LYS A 138 -16.04 14.26 -1.98
C LYS A 138 -15.32 13.69 -0.75
N PRO A 139 -14.12 13.09 -0.90
CA PRO A 139 -13.31 12.70 0.26
C PRO A 139 -12.85 13.94 1.04
N ALA A 140 -12.99 13.88 2.36
CA ALA A 140 -12.43 14.87 3.27
C ALA A 140 -10.89 14.86 3.25
N LEU A 141 -10.30 13.70 2.91
CA LEU A 141 -8.86 13.55 2.67
C LEU A 141 -8.61 12.45 1.65
N LEU A 142 -7.81 12.76 0.64
CA LEU A 142 -7.28 11.80 -0.31
C LEU A 142 -5.80 11.56 0.01
N VAL A 143 -5.43 10.34 0.39
CA VAL A 143 -4.05 9.99 0.76
C VAL A 143 -3.43 9.08 -0.29
N GLY A 144 -2.23 9.42 -0.72
CA GLY A 144 -1.44 8.56 -1.59
C GLY A 144 -0.08 8.20 -0.96
N HIS A 145 0.31 6.94 -1.10
CA HIS A 145 1.62 6.46 -0.68
C HIS A 145 2.53 6.22 -1.88
N SER A 146 3.77 6.71 -1.85
CA SER A 146 4.79 6.46 -2.89
C SER A 146 4.30 6.85 -4.30
N MET A 147 4.25 5.95 -5.28
CA MET A 147 3.60 6.14 -6.58
C MET A 147 2.16 6.66 -6.43
N GLY A 148 1.39 6.14 -5.46
CA GLY A 148 0.04 6.63 -5.16
C GLY A 148 0.03 8.09 -4.71
N GLY A 149 1.09 8.56 -4.04
CA GLY A 149 1.27 9.96 -3.68
C GLY A 149 1.43 10.86 -4.91
N GLN A 150 2.26 10.46 -5.88
CA GLN A 150 2.37 11.15 -7.17
C GLN A 150 1.02 11.22 -7.89
N ILE A 151 0.28 10.11 -7.96
CA ILE A 151 -1.05 10.04 -8.59
C ILE A 151 -2.03 11.00 -7.92
N VAL A 152 -2.05 11.02 -6.59
CA VAL A 152 -2.92 11.90 -5.78
C VAL A 152 -2.51 13.36 -5.92
N GLY A 153 -1.21 13.65 -5.91
CA GLY A 153 -0.70 15.01 -6.13
C GLY A 153 -1.09 15.57 -7.49
N LEU A 154 -0.88 14.78 -8.56
CA LEU A 154 -1.32 15.16 -9.92
C LEU A 154 -2.83 15.38 -10.00
N LEU A 155 -3.63 14.53 -9.30
CA LEU A 155 -5.07 14.73 -9.26
C LEU A 155 -5.43 16.03 -8.56
N ALA A 156 -4.78 16.35 -7.44
CA ALA A 156 -5.03 17.59 -6.71
C ALA A 156 -4.65 18.86 -7.52
N ALA A 157 -3.58 18.79 -8.31
CA ALA A 157 -3.17 19.88 -9.21
C ALA A 157 -4.15 20.05 -10.37
N ARG A 158 -4.50 18.95 -11.06
CA ARG A 158 -5.28 19.00 -12.31
C ARG A 158 -6.80 18.96 -12.13
N GLN A 159 -7.29 18.50 -10.96
CA GLN A 159 -8.71 18.27 -10.66
C GLN A 159 -9.03 18.74 -9.23
N PRO A 160 -8.77 20.02 -8.87
CA PRO A 160 -8.85 20.52 -7.49
C PRO A 160 -10.25 20.36 -6.89
N ASP A 161 -11.29 20.33 -7.71
CA ASP A 161 -12.67 20.19 -7.27
C ASP A 161 -12.99 18.80 -6.70
N LEU A 162 -12.14 17.80 -6.94
CA LEU A 162 -12.36 16.42 -6.46
C LEU A 162 -11.81 16.16 -5.06
N VAL A 163 -11.05 17.07 -4.47
CA VAL A 163 -10.40 16.85 -3.18
C VAL A 163 -10.55 18.06 -2.27
N ASP A 164 -10.70 17.83 -0.95
CA ASP A 164 -10.71 18.93 0.03
C ASP A 164 -9.34 19.08 0.70
N ARG A 165 -8.68 17.97 1.01
CA ARG A 165 -7.32 17.90 1.57
C ARG A 165 -6.57 16.72 0.97
N VAL A 166 -5.25 16.80 0.96
CA VAL A 166 -4.35 15.80 0.38
C VAL A 166 -3.35 15.31 1.42
N GLY A 167 -3.10 14.02 1.44
CA GLY A 167 -1.99 13.40 2.19
C GLY A 167 -0.99 12.78 1.21
N LEU A 168 0.25 13.24 1.24
CA LEU A 168 1.36 12.70 0.47
C LEU A 168 2.30 11.97 1.42
N MET A 169 2.26 10.64 1.38
CA MET A 169 3.02 9.78 2.28
C MET A 169 4.18 9.14 1.52
N SER A 170 5.43 9.48 1.90
CA SER A 170 6.62 9.00 1.18
C SER A 170 6.45 9.07 -0.35
N SER A 171 5.94 10.22 -0.85
CA SER A 171 5.44 10.38 -2.22
C SER A 171 6.56 10.43 -3.25
N ALA A 172 6.38 9.75 -4.37
CA ALA A 172 7.15 9.96 -5.59
C ALA A 172 6.69 11.23 -6.32
N GLY A 173 7.36 11.54 -7.45
CA GLY A 173 6.95 12.59 -8.38
C GLY A 173 7.72 13.90 -8.26
N VAL A 174 8.72 13.97 -7.38
CA VAL A 174 9.65 15.10 -7.23
C VAL A 174 11.10 14.62 -7.08
N ARG A 175 12.05 15.51 -7.30
CA ARG A 175 13.48 15.24 -7.03
C ARG A 175 13.76 15.20 -5.54
N PHE A 176 14.71 14.36 -5.15
CA PHE A 176 15.20 14.19 -3.79
C PHE A 176 16.71 13.85 -3.83
N GLU A 177 17.39 13.84 -2.69
CA GLU A 177 18.78 13.41 -2.59
C GLU A 177 18.89 11.94 -3.00
N GLU A 178 19.68 11.68 -4.06
CA GLU A 178 19.80 10.34 -4.63
C GLU A 178 20.41 9.37 -3.62
N ASN A 179 19.74 8.27 -3.41
CA ASN A 179 20.20 7.16 -2.59
C ASN A 179 20.50 5.92 -3.46
N ALA A 180 20.94 4.83 -2.85
CA ALA A 180 21.26 3.61 -3.58
C ALA A 180 20.08 3.04 -4.40
N PHE A 181 18.84 3.20 -3.92
CA PHE A 181 17.64 2.78 -4.63
C PHE A 181 17.42 3.63 -5.88
N ALA A 182 17.45 4.95 -5.74
CA ALA A 182 17.27 5.88 -6.86
C ALA A 182 18.33 5.66 -7.94
N ASN A 183 19.61 5.53 -7.56
CA ASN A 183 20.71 5.29 -8.48
C ASN A 183 20.53 3.98 -9.26
N ALA A 184 20.10 2.89 -8.60
CA ALA A 184 19.81 1.63 -9.27
C ALA A 184 18.64 1.77 -10.28
N VAL A 185 17.55 2.45 -9.91
CA VAL A 185 16.43 2.71 -10.83
C VAL A 185 16.87 3.57 -12.03
N LEU A 186 17.66 4.62 -11.82
CA LEU A 186 18.19 5.47 -12.87
C LEU A 186 19.14 4.69 -13.81
N ALA A 187 19.87 3.71 -13.28
CA ALA A 187 20.70 2.78 -14.07
C ALA A 187 19.87 1.74 -14.85
N GLY A 188 18.55 1.66 -14.65
CA GLY A 188 17.65 0.70 -15.31
C GLY A 188 17.49 -0.61 -14.56
N GLU A 189 18.00 -0.70 -13.33
CA GLU A 189 17.83 -1.86 -12.46
C GLU A 189 16.47 -1.82 -11.76
N ASN A 190 16.02 -2.97 -11.26
CA ASN A 190 14.83 -3.08 -10.44
C ASN A 190 15.18 -3.57 -9.03
N PRO A 191 15.45 -2.66 -8.07
CA PRO A 191 15.74 -3.04 -6.69
C PRO A 191 14.58 -3.75 -6.00
N TYR A 192 13.37 -3.59 -6.52
CA TYR A 192 12.15 -4.23 -6.03
C TYR A 192 11.91 -5.63 -6.60
N GLN A 193 12.74 -6.12 -7.52
CA GLN A 193 12.56 -7.45 -8.10
C GLN A 193 12.54 -8.54 -7.03
N VAL A 194 11.54 -9.41 -7.08
CA VAL A 194 11.37 -10.55 -6.17
C VAL A 194 11.03 -11.80 -6.98
N THR A 195 12.04 -12.67 -7.18
CA THR A 195 11.89 -13.98 -7.82
C THR A 195 12.33 -15.13 -6.92
N SER A 196 12.85 -14.81 -5.73
CA SER A 196 13.34 -15.75 -4.73
C SER A 196 13.06 -15.24 -3.30
N ARG A 197 13.14 -16.15 -2.31
CA ARG A 197 13.03 -15.77 -0.89
C ARG A 197 14.15 -14.84 -0.44
N ALA A 198 15.35 -14.97 -0.99
CA ALA A 198 16.46 -14.07 -0.70
C ALA A 198 16.17 -12.64 -1.18
N GLU A 199 15.58 -12.52 -2.37
CA GLU A 199 15.16 -11.23 -2.91
C GLU A 199 13.96 -10.65 -2.16
N LEU A 200 13.00 -11.49 -1.71
CA LEU A 200 11.93 -11.05 -0.83
C LEU A 200 12.49 -10.44 0.47
N LYS A 201 13.46 -11.12 1.10
CA LYS A 201 14.12 -10.60 2.30
C LYS A 201 14.84 -9.28 2.03
N ARG A 202 15.55 -9.15 0.90
CA ARG A 202 16.20 -7.90 0.48
C ARG A 202 15.18 -6.79 0.27
N PHE A 203 14.10 -7.04 -0.47
CA PHE A 203 13.01 -6.10 -0.70
C PHE A 203 12.41 -5.60 0.61
N LEU A 204 12.09 -6.49 1.55
CA LEU A 204 11.58 -6.11 2.88
C LEU A 204 12.58 -5.24 3.65
N GLY A 205 13.90 -5.50 3.55
CA GLY A 205 14.95 -4.68 4.18
C GLY A 205 15.16 -3.31 3.51
N ILE A 206 14.68 -3.11 2.28
CA ILE A 206 14.66 -1.80 1.61
C ILE A 206 13.48 -0.99 2.14
N VAL A 207 12.27 -1.58 2.18
CA VAL A 207 11.03 -0.84 2.48
C VAL A 207 10.72 -0.70 3.97
N PHE A 208 11.28 -1.53 4.83
CA PHE A 208 11.12 -1.46 6.29
C PHE A 208 12.47 -1.28 6.99
N THR A 209 12.49 -0.46 8.03
CA THR A 209 13.64 -0.40 8.96
C THR A 209 13.72 -1.65 9.81
N ASP A 210 12.56 -2.13 10.31
CA ASP A 210 12.41 -3.40 11.00
C ASP A 210 11.46 -4.30 10.17
N PRO A 211 12.02 -5.16 9.28
CA PRO A 211 11.22 -5.96 8.37
C PRO A 211 10.32 -6.95 9.10
N PRO A 212 9.03 -7.05 8.75
CA PRO A 212 8.14 -8.04 9.35
C PRO A 212 8.60 -9.45 8.99
N PHE A 213 8.45 -10.37 9.95
CA PHE A 213 8.64 -11.79 9.67
C PHE A 213 7.47 -12.31 8.81
N VAL A 214 7.79 -12.85 7.64
CA VAL A 214 6.83 -13.50 6.75
C VAL A 214 7.04 -15.01 6.81
N PRO A 215 6.15 -15.76 7.51
CA PRO A 215 6.33 -17.19 7.68
C PRO A 215 6.02 -17.97 6.40
N TRP A 216 6.62 -19.15 6.26
CA TRP A 216 6.15 -20.13 5.30
C TRP A 216 4.68 -20.56 5.64
N PRO A 217 3.79 -20.72 4.64
CA PRO A 217 4.00 -20.65 3.20
C PRO A 217 3.68 -19.26 2.58
N ALA A 218 3.43 -18.23 3.40
CA ALA A 218 3.09 -16.90 2.90
C ALA A 218 4.24 -16.25 2.09
N ASP A 219 5.49 -16.49 2.51
CA ASP A 219 6.68 -16.05 1.77
C ASP A 219 6.73 -16.65 0.37
N GLU A 220 6.41 -17.93 0.23
CA GLU A 220 6.35 -18.63 -1.06
C GLU A 220 5.24 -18.06 -1.96
N ALA A 221 4.07 -17.80 -1.39
CA ALA A 221 2.95 -17.18 -2.11
C ALA A 221 3.34 -15.80 -2.66
N LEU A 222 3.98 -14.97 -1.82
CA LEU A 222 4.46 -13.66 -2.25
C LEU A 222 5.49 -13.76 -3.36
N VAL A 223 6.48 -14.65 -3.24
CA VAL A 223 7.50 -14.85 -4.30
C VAL A 223 6.85 -15.29 -5.61
N ARG A 224 5.90 -16.24 -5.59
CA ARG A 224 5.20 -16.68 -6.80
C ARG A 224 4.44 -15.54 -7.48
N ARG A 225 3.68 -14.77 -6.71
CA ARG A 225 2.93 -13.62 -7.20
C ARG A 225 3.86 -12.59 -7.85
N ARG A 226 4.92 -12.17 -7.15
CA ARG A 226 5.88 -11.19 -7.65
C ARG A 226 6.63 -11.68 -8.90
N ARG A 227 6.95 -12.98 -8.95
CA ARG A 227 7.55 -13.59 -10.15
C ARG A 227 6.61 -13.56 -11.35
N ALA A 228 5.33 -13.82 -11.15
CA ALA A 228 4.32 -13.76 -12.21
C ALA A 228 4.13 -12.33 -12.75
N ASP A 229 4.29 -11.32 -11.89
CA ASP A 229 4.10 -9.91 -12.22
C ASP A 229 5.39 -9.20 -12.66
N ALA A 230 6.55 -9.86 -12.65
CA ALA A 230 7.87 -9.23 -12.83
C ALA A 230 8.00 -8.33 -14.07
N ALA A 231 7.48 -8.78 -15.22
CA ALA A 231 7.52 -8.00 -16.46
C ALA A 231 6.66 -6.74 -16.39
N PHE A 232 5.48 -6.85 -15.79
CA PHE A 232 4.59 -5.71 -15.57
C PHE A 232 5.19 -4.72 -14.57
N GLU A 233 5.74 -5.22 -13.47
CA GLU A 233 6.43 -4.39 -12.47
C GLU A 233 7.60 -3.63 -13.08
N GLN A 234 8.42 -4.29 -13.92
CA GLN A 234 9.52 -3.63 -14.62
C GLN A 234 9.02 -2.50 -15.52
N GLN A 235 7.99 -2.77 -16.34
CA GLN A 235 7.40 -1.75 -17.23
C GLN A 235 6.90 -0.54 -16.44
N VAL A 236 6.19 -0.74 -15.33
CA VAL A 236 5.66 0.38 -14.53
C VAL A 236 6.79 1.11 -13.80
N LEU A 237 7.80 0.39 -13.28
CA LEU A 237 8.96 1.03 -12.65
C LEU A 237 9.70 1.96 -13.62
N GLU A 238 9.85 1.57 -14.89
CA GLU A 238 10.43 2.42 -15.92
C GLU A 238 9.60 3.69 -16.13
N GLN A 239 8.28 3.59 -16.16
CA GLN A 239 7.38 4.74 -16.33
C GLN A 239 7.47 5.72 -15.15
N ILE A 240 7.44 5.23 -13.91
CA ILE A 240 7.44 6.08 -12.71
C ILE A 240 8.84 6.55 -12.31
N GLY A 241 9.90 5.85 -12.71
CA GLY A 241 11.28 6.18 -12.33
C GLY A 241 12.05 6.97 -13.40
N ARG A 242 11.79 6.71 -14.69
CA ARG A 242 12.56 7.27 -15.81
C ARG A 242 11.69 7.74 -16.97
N GLY A 243 10.39 7.50 -16.91
CA GLY A 243 9.46 7.92 -17.96
C GLY A 243 9.30 9.45 -18.00
N PRO A 244 8.68 9.98 -19.05
CA PRO A 244 8.48 11.42 -19.20
C PRO A 244 7.63 12.02 -18.07
N ASP A 245 6.77 11.21 -17.45
CA ASP A 245 5.88 11.66 -16.37
C ASP A 245 6.47 11.43 -14.97
N ALA A 246 7.72 10.96 -14.86
CA ALA A 246 8.33 10.58 -13.57
C ALA A 246 8.39 11.78 -12.58
N LEU A 247 8.65 12.97 -13.08
CA LEU A 247 8.79 14.20 -12.27
C LEU A 247 7.76 15.28 -12.60
N VAL A 248 6.72 14.97 -13.39
CA VAL A 248 5.73 15.97 -13.84
C VAL A 248 4.99 16.63 -12.67
N LEU A 249 4.84 15.94 -11.54
CA LEU A 249 4.23 16.52 -10.34
C LEU A 249 5.05 17.68 -9.77
N GLU A 250 6.39 17.63 -9.85
CA GLU A 250 7.25 18.71 -9.32
C GLU A 250 6.93 20.05 -9.99
N ASP A 251 6.71 20.03 -11.31
CA ASP A 251 6.38 21.23 -12.08
C ASP A 251 4.96 21.76 -11.78
N GLU A 252 4.08 20.92 -11.25
CA GLU A 252 2.66 21.24 -10.98
C GLU A 252 2.35 21.47 -9.49
N LEU A 253 3.35 21.44 -8.58
CA LEU A 253 3.11 21.63 -7.15
C LEU A 253 2.40 22.95 -6.81
N GLY A 254 2.71 24.02 -7.55
CA GLY A 254 2.08 25.32 -7.38
C GLY A 254 0.59 25.39 -7.73
N ASP A 255 0.08 24.40 -8.47
CA ASP A 255 -1.33 24.29 -8.84
C ASP A 255 -2.17 23.58 -7.77
N ILE A 256 -1.54 22.93 -6.80
CA ILE A 256 -2.22 22.25 -5.68
C ILE A 256 -2.72 23.32 -4.70
N ARG A 257 -4.04 23.53 -4.69
CA ARG A 257 -4.71 24.53 -3.82
C ARG A 257 -5.15 23.96 -2.48
N ALA A 258 -5.37 22.65 -2.43
CA ALA A 258 -5.81 21.97 -1.22
C ALA A 258 -4.69 21.95 -0.17
N PRO A 259 -5.00 22.08 1.15
CA PRO A 259 -4.02 21.84 2.19
C PRO A 259 -3.41 20.43 2.08
N VAL A 260 -2.10 20.32 2.24
CA VAL A 260 -1.34 19.07 2.06
C VAL A 260 -0.70 18.62 3.37
N LEU A 261 -0.92 17.37 3.77
CA LEU A 261 -0.14 16.68 4.78
C LEU A 261 1.03 15.95 4.09
N LEU A 262 2.27 16.32 4.40
CA LEU A 262 3.48 15.60 4.02
C LEU A 262 3.87 14.69 5.18
N LEU A 263 3.87 13.36 4.96
CA LEU A 263 4.24 12.40 5.97
C LEU A 263 5.37 11.50 5.48
N TRP A 264 6.48 11.49 6.18
CA TRP A 264 7.67 10.72 5.85
C TRP A 264 8.23 9.96 7.05
N CYS A 265 9.02 8.93 6.77
CA CYS A 265 9.96 8.37 7.74
C CYS A 265 11.36 8.88 7.45
N ARG A 266 12.11 9.24 8.49
CA ARG A 266 13.48 9.74 8.37
C ARG A 266 14.41 8.76 7.66
N ASP A 267 14.18 7.47 7.88
CA ASP A 267 15.02 6.37 7.39
C ASP A 267 14.47 5.73 6.10
N ASP A 268 13.70 6.50 5.29
CA ASP A 268 13.17 6.03 4.02
C ASP A 268 14.31 5.82 3.01
N LYS A 269 14.53 4.56 2.62
CA LYS A 269 15.62 4.18 1.68
C LYS A 269 15.15 4.16 0.22
N VAL A 270 13.88 4.45 -0.05
CA VAL A 270 13.28 4.45 -1.39
C VAL A 270 13.14 5.88 -1.89
N ILE A 271 12.30 6.66 -1.24
CA ILE A 271 12.16 8.10 -1.49
C ILE A 271 12.76 8.84 -0.31
N ASP A 272 13.96 9.33 -0.45
CA ASP A 272 14.68 10.03 0.62
C ASP A 272 13.81 11.15 1.22
N VAL A 273 13.94 11.36 2.52
CA VAL A 273 13.18 12.34 3.27
C VAL A 273 13.34 13.77 2.75
N SER A 274 14.41 14.07 2.02
CA SER A 274 14.65 15.35 1.33
C SER A 274 13.57 15.67 0.29
N ALA A 275 12.85 14.66 -0.22
CA ALA A 275 11.67 14.88 -1.07
C ALA A 275 10.60 15.72 -0.35
N ALA A 276 10.41 15.55 0.96
CA ALA A 276 9.47 16.38 1.73
C ALA A 276 9.82 17.85 1.68
N ASP A 277 11.12 18.21 1.64
CA ASP A 277 11.56 19.60 1.48
C ASP A 277 11.28 20.12 0.07
N THR A 278 11.42 19.29 -0.96
CA THR A 278 11.05 19.67 -2.34
C THR A 278 9.55 19.94 -2.43
N PHE A 279 8.71 19.07 -1.89
CA PHE A 279 7.27 19.31 -1.80
C PHE A 279 6.95 20.59 -1.03
N ARG A 280 7.55 20.79 0.16
CA ARG A 280 7.31 21.96 1.01
C ARG A 280 7.65 23.29 0.31
N ARG A 281 8.68 23.32 -0.53
CA ARG A 281 9.06 24.51 -1.31
C ARG A 281 8.09 24.82 -2.44
N GLY A 282 7.49 23.78 -3.07
CA GLY A 282 6.59 23.97 -4.21
C GLY A 282 5.13 24.18 -3.83
N LEU A 283 4.71 23.75 -2.62
CA LEU A 283 3.32 23.81 -2.18
C LEU A 283 2.98 25.12 -1.47
N ALA A 284 1.81 25.69 -1.75
CA ALA A 284 1.32 26.90 -1.09
C ALA A 284 1.00 26.66 0.41
N GLN A 285 0.43 25.51 0.74
CA GLN A 285 0.05 25.13 2.12
C GLN A 285 0.40 23.66 2.39
N SER A 286 1.34 23.44 3.28
CA SER A 286 1.68 22.08 3.72
C SER A 286 1.97 22.01 5.21
N THR A 287 1.61 20.87 5.80
CA THR A 287 1.99 20.45 7.15
C THR A 287 2.88 19.23 7.02
N THR A 288 4.07 19.27 7.61
CA THR A 288 5.06 18.18 7.48
C THR A 288 5.19 17.44 8.78
N VAL A 289 5.12 16.10 8.71
CA VAL A 289 5.36 15.16 9.81
C VAL A 289 6.45 14.18 9.40
N ILE A 290 7.55 14.17 10.15
CA ILE A 290 8.66 13.23 9.93
C ILE A 290 8.72 12.27 11.12
N LEU A 291 8.38 11.02 10.88
CA LEU A 291 8.46 9.94 11.85
C LEU A 291 9.90 9.36 11.89
N SER A 292 10.25 8.72 12.98
CA SER A 292 11.53 8.02 13.16
C SER A 292 11.29 6.52 13.40
N GLY A 293 12.28 5.67 13.05
CA GLY A 293 12.19 4.23 13.27
C GLY A 293 11.24 3.48 12.33
N CYS A 294 10.89 4.07 11.21
CA CYS A 294 10.17 3.44 10.11
C CYS A 294 10.88 3.72 8.77
N GLY A 295 10.65 2.87 7.78
CA GLY A 295 11.20 3.04 6.44
C GLY A 295 10.16 3.59 5.48
N HIS A 296 10.11 3.04 4.27
CA HIS A 296 9.19 3.48 3.21
C HIS A 296 7.71 3.15 3.47
N MET A 297 7.39 2.36 4.50
CA MET A 297 6.02 1.85 4.76
C MET A 297 5.45 2.34 6.11
N PRO A 298 5.36 3.67 6.38
CA PRO A 298 4.85 4.18 7.66
C PRO A 298 3.43 3.69 7.98
N LEU A 299 2.56 3.55 6.97
CA LEU A 299 1.18 3.05 7.10
C LEU A 299 1.10 1.63 7.69
N MET A 300 2.16 0.84 7.56
CA MET A 300 2.28 -0.51 8.09
C MET A 300 3.15 -0.58 9.35
N ALA A 301 4.26 0.15 9.37
CA ALA A 301 5.23 0.12 10.46
C ALA A 301 4.77 0.89 11.70
N GLN A 302 4.11 2.03 11.51
CA GLN A 302 3.66 2.93 12.59
C GLN A 302 2.21 3.43 12.37
N PRO A 303 1.22 2.52 12.20
CA PRO A 303 -0.13 2.90 11.82
C PRO A 303 -0.82 3.85 12.82
N ARG A 304 -0.49 3.76 14.12
CA ARG A 304 -1.06 4.66 15.15
C ARG A 304 -0.57 6.09 15.01
N GLN A 305 0.74 6.30 14.88
CA GLN A 305 1.31 7.64 14.70
C GLN A 305 0.81 8.28 13.39
N VAL A 306 0.71 7.45 12.32
CA VAL A 306 0.12 7.91 11.05
C VAL A 306 -1.35 8.31 11.23
N ALA A 307 -2.15 7.51 11.96
CA ALA A 307 -3.55 7.81 12.24
C ALA A 307 -3.70 9.09 13.07
N GLU A 308 -2.86 9.30 14.08
CA GLU A 308 -2.82 10.52 14.89
C GLU A 308 -2.49 11.75 14.04
N ALA A 309 -1.46 11.67 13.18
CA ALA A 309 -1.10 12.75 12.27
C ALA A 309 -2.23 13.11 11.29
N VAL A 310 -2.89 12.09 10.73
CA VAL A 310 -4.05 12.27 9.83
C VAL A 310 -5.21 12.94 10.57
N SER A 311 -5.55 12.48 11.77
CA SER A 311 -6.67 13.03 12.56
C SER A 311 -6.41 14.47 12.97
N GLN A 312 -5.22 14.80 13.47
CA GLN A 312 -4.82 16.15 13.84
C GLN A 312 -4.85 17.10 12.63
N PHE A 313 -4.38 16.65 11.46
CA PHE A 313 -4.45 17.43 10.24
C PHE A 313 -5.89 17.72 9.79
N LEU A 314 -6.80 16.75 9.91
CA LEU A 314 -8.22 16.92 9.60
C LEU A 314 -8.92 17.90 10.52
N GLU A 315 -8.56 17.93 11.81
CA GLU A 315 -9.08 18.85 12.81
C GLU A 315 -8.53 20.28 12.70
N GLY A 316 -7.61 20.54 11.76
CA GLY A 316 -6.94 21.84 11.60
C GLY A 316 -5.85 22.10 12.63
N GLY A 317 -5.45 21.07 13.38
CA GLY A 317 -4.31 21.12 14.29
C GLY A 317 -2.97 20.98 13.56
N THR A 318 -1.89 21.33 14.27
CA THR A 318 -0.52 21.02 13.79
C THR A 318 -0.14 19.64 14.33
N PRO A 319 -0.02 18.61 13.47
CA PRO A 319 0.40 17.28 13.91
C PRO A 319 1.77 17.32 14.60
N ARG A 320 1.91 16.55 15.68
CA ARG A 320 3.18 16.37 16.39
C ARG A 320 3.85 15.09 15.88
N ALA A 321 5.16 15.17 15.62
CA ALA A 321 6.00 14.04 15.26
C ALA A 321 6.27 13.11 16.44
#